data_d08314c6d1cf19e79dc5ab28969d3073
#
_entry.id   d08314c6d1cf19e79dc5ab28969d3073
#
_cell.length_a   1.000
_cell.length_b   1.000
_cell.length_c   1.000
_cell.angle_alpha   90.00
_cell.angle_beta   90.00
_cell.angle_gamma   90.00
#
_symmetry.space_group_name_H-M   'P 1'
#
loop_
_entity.id
_entity.type
_entity.pdbx_description
1 polymer ?
#
loop_
_entity_poly.entity_id
_entity_poly.type
_entity_poly.pdbx_seq_one_letter_code
_entity_poly.pdbx_strand_id
1 'polypeptide(L)'
;MLKTTIVTEIRAAEIDKKMKNHNNTTQEQTAELSERPRKQEGRAVNKQIEEARRGLSASELGHVDEAAPERAPGYVLLPGDPNRVPKMAAQWDGGAKLYTLSRGLTAAVGTYHGAEIGAWSTGVGGPSTECTLTDLAARGAHTFIRVGTTGAIQEDIRIGDIIINDSNVRLDGTSRLYVRDEYPAVSSYEVVLALVQACENLGLRYHVGTGCTCASFYTGQCRTTYGGYRPSWLDAEFEDLRRAGVLNFEMEGATVTTLSRVFGKRAAMCASVVAQRITGEWDETPQGEYNACLAGAEAVRILTEWDRKKAEQGKKYYFPGL
;
A
#
# COMPACT_ATOMS: atom_id res chain seq x y z
N MET A 1 -76.77 -32.05 -14.75
CA MET A 1 -75.83 -30.96 -14.54
C MET A 1 -75.30 -30.84 -13.13
N LEU A 2 -76.02 -31.25 -12.06
CA LEU A 2 -75.51 -31.05 -10.66
C LEU A 2 -74.34 -31.96 -10.22
N LYS A 3 -74.18 -33.16 -10.81
CA LYS A 3 -73.09 -34.09 -10.41
C LYS A 3 -71.70 -33.71 -10.89
N THR A 4 -71.61 -32.98 -12.03
CA THR A 4 -70.32 -32.59 -12.61
C THR A 4 -69.67 -31.40 -11.87
N THR A 5 -70.49 -30.53 -11.29
CA THR A 5 -70.02 -29.34 -10.56
C THR A 5 -69.37 -29.71 -9.22
N ILE A 6 -69.98 -30.68 -8.48
CA ILE A 6 -69.50 -31.12 -7.17
C ILE A 6 -68.11 -31.83 -7.26
N VAL A 7 -67.91 -32.62 -8.31
CA VAL A 7 -66.62 -33.33 -8.52
C VAL A 7 -65.52 -32.35 -8.88
N THR A 8 -65.81 -31.27 -9.56
CA THR A 8 -64.85 -30.25 -9.94
C THR A 8 -64.41 -29.40 -8.72
N GLU A 9 -65.33 -29.09 -7.81
CA GLU A 9 -65.03 -28.34 -6.57
C GLU A 9 -64.21 -29.17 -5.57
N ILE A 10 -64.50 -30.48 -5.44
CA ILE A 10 -63.73 -31.35 -4.55
C ILE A 10 -62.29 -31.55 -5.07
N ARG A 11 -62.11 -31.69 -6.38
CA ARG A 11 -60.76 -31.74 -6.97
C ARG A 11 -59.97 -30.43 -6.82
N ALA A 12 -60.63 -29.30 -6.96
CA ALA A 12 -59.96 -27.99 -6.76
C ALA A 12 -59.50 -27.79 -5.30
N ALA A 13 -60.33 -28.19 -4.31
CA ALA A 13 -59.98 -28.14 -2.89
C ALA A 13 -58.83 -29.09 -2.49
N GLU A 14 -58.78 -30.30 -3.10
CA GLU A 14 -57.65 -31.21 -2.87
C GLU A 14 -56.34 -30.73 -3.48
N ILE A 15 -56.39 -30.09 -4.64
CA ILE A 15 -55.21 -29.53 -5.29
C ILE A 15 -54.69 -28.32 -4.46
N ASP A 16 -55.56 -27.45 -3.98
CA ASP A 16 -55.18 -26.28 -3.14
C ASP A 16 -54.59 -26.72 -1.81
N LYS A 17 -55.12 -27.78 -1.20
CA LYS A 17 -54.56 -28.39 0.02
C LYS A 17 -53.21 -29.06 -0.19
N LYS A 18 -52.99 -29.71 -1.33
CA LYS A 18 -51.68 -30.28 -1.71
C LYS A 18 -50.64 -29.19 -2.01
N MET A 19 -51.03 -28.09 -2.69
CA MET A 19 -50.14 -26.98 -2.97
C MET A 19 -49.74 -26.21 -1.70
N LYS A 20 -50.66 -25.99 -0.76
CA LYS A 20 -50.34 -25.36 0.54
C LYS A 20 -49.42 -26.22 1.40
N ASN A 21 -49.59 -27.53 1.44
CA ASN A 21 -48.66 -28.42 2.15
C ASN A 21 -47.27 -28.50 1.48
N HIS A 22 -47.22 -28.47 0.15
CA HIS A 22 -45.93 -28.49 -0.56
C HIS A 22 -45.14 -27.18 -0.35
N ASN A 23 -45.82 -26.05 -0.36
CA ASN A 23 -45.17 -24.76 -0.11
C ASN A 23 -44.66 -24.59 1.35
N ASN A 24 -45.38 -25.10 2.35
CA ASN A 24 -44.93 -25.08 3.73
C ASN A 24 -43.71 -26.00 3.96
N THR A 25 -43.70 -27.21 3.38
CA THR A 25 -42.54 -28.10 3.50
C THR A 25 -41.31 -27.57 2.77
N THR A 26 -41.50 -26.87 1.64
CA THR A 26 -40.40 -26.25 0.88
C THR A 26 -39.85 -24.99 1.58
N GLN A 27 -40.70 -24.21 2.26
CA GLN A 27 -40.24 -23.05 3.03
C GLN A 27 -39.51 -23.44 4.31
N GLU A 28 -39.95 -24.48 5.03
CA GLU A 28 -39.23 -24.99 6.19
C GLU A 28 -37.88 -25.62 5.83
N GLN A 29 -37.83 -26.40 4.73
CA GLN A 29 -36.57 -27.00 4.23
C GLN A 29 -35.60 -25.93 3.70
N THR A 30 -36.07 -24.85 3.04
CA THR A 30 -35.22 -23.75 2.59
C THR A 30 -34.73 -22.89 3.75
N ALA A 31 -35.50 -22.73 4.80
CA ALA A 31 -35.07 -21.98 6.01
C ALA A 31 -34.01 -22.77 6.80
N GLU A 32 -34.17 -24.09 6.95
CA GLU A 32 -33.19 -24.94 7.64
C GLU A 32 -31.87 -25.12 6.87
N LEU A 33 -31.92 -25.15 5.53
CA LEU A 33 -30.73 -25.21 4.66
C LEU A 33 -29.97 -23.86 4.55
N SER A 34 -30.62 -22.72 4.84
CA SER A 34 -29.99 -21.41 4.72
C SER A 34 -29.21 -20.92 5.96
N GLU A 35 -29.50 -21.45 7.15
CA GLU A 35 -28.89 -20.97 8.39
C GLU A 35 -27.69 -21.77 8.91
N ARG A 36 -27.62 -23.07 8.69
CA ARG A 36 -26.55 -23.94 9.22
C ARG A 36 -25.20 -23.80 8.51
N PRO A 37 -25.10 -23.77 7.18
CA PRO A 37 -23.79 -23.66 6.51
C PRO A 37 -23.17 -22.28 6.70
N ARG A 38 -23.92 -21.19 6.64
CA ARG A 38 -23.37 -19.83 6.75
C ARG A 38 -22.74 -19.51 8.11
N LYS A 39 -23.25 -20.05 9.19
CA LYS A 39 -22.64 -19.85 10.54
C LYS A 39 -21.36 -20.68 10.73
N GLN A 40 -21.27 -21.86 10.13
CA GLN A 40 -20.06 -22.69 10.18
C GLN A 40 -18.99 -22.17 9.23
N GLU A 41 -19.35 -21.77 8.02
CA GLU A 41 -18.43 -21.13 7.07
C GLU A 41 -17.92 -19.79 7.61
N GLY A 42 -18.78 -18.95 8.19
CA GLY A 42 -18.39 -17.70 8.83
C GLY A 42 -17.44 -17.89 10.02
N ARG A 43 -17.60 -18.98 10.81
CA ARG A 43 -16.66 -19.32 11.90
C ARG A 43 -15.34 -19.87 11.37
N ALA A 44 -15.35 -20.69 10.33
CA ALA A 44 -14.16 -21.21 9.69
C ALA A 44 -13.36 -20.08 9.00
N VAL A 45 -14.04 -19.18 8.29
CA VAL A 45 -13.43 -17.99 7.67
C VAL A 45 -12.85 -17.06 8.74
N ASN A 46 -13.57 -16.80 9.84
CA ASN A 46 -13.05 -15.99 10.95
C ASN A 46 -11.84 -16.64 11.62
N LYS A 47 -11.82 -17.96 11.79
CA LYS A 47 -10.66 -18.68 12.35
C LYS A 47 -9.44 -18.60 11.41
N GLN A 48 -9.65 -18.78 10.11
CA GLN A 48 -8.60 -18.62 9.11
C GLN A 48 -8.09 -17.16 9.03
N ILE A 49 -8.98 -16.16 9.19
CA ILE A 49 -8.59 -14.76 9.26
C ILE A 49 -7.82 -14.47 10.55
N GLU A 50 -8.18 -15.06 11.69
CA GLU A 50 -7.42 -14.92 12.94
C GLU A 50 -6.07 -15.64 12.90
N GLU A 51 -6.00 -16.81 12.29
CA GLU A 51 -4.75 -17.53 12.05
C GLU A 51 -3.85 -16.77 11.06
N ALA A 52 -4.41 -16.23 9.99
CA ALA A 52 -3.70 -15.36 9.06
C ALA A 52 -3.26 -14.03 9.70
N ARG A 53 -4.04 -13.48 10.65
CA ARG A 53 -3.70 -12.27 11.40
C ARG A 53 -2.61 -12.48 12.44
N ARG A 54 -2.38 -13.71 12.91
CA ARG A 54 -1.22 -14.03 13.76
C ARG A 54 0.09 -13.84 13.04
N GLY A 55 0.04 -13.73 11.71
CA GLY A 55 1.21 -13.60 10.86
C GLY A 55 2.09 -14.85 10.93
N LEU A 56 2.62 -15.24 9.80
CA LEU A 56 3.72 -16.19 9.80
C LEU A 56 4.91 -15.52 10.52
N SER A 57 5.59 -16.25 11.40
CA SER A 57 6.88 -15.81 11.90
C SER A 57 7.85 -15.66 10.73
N ALA A 58 8.86 -14.81 10.88
CA ALA A 58 9.85 -14.62 9.83
C ALA A 58 10.44 -15.96 9.34
N SER A 59 10.64 -16.94 10.23
CA SER A 59 11.12 -18.29 9.89
C SER A 59 10.13 -19.11 9.06
N GLU A 60 8.82 -18.90 9.20
CA GLU A 60 7.78 -19.61 8.44
C GLU A 60 7.57 -19.03 7.03
N LEU A 61 8.00 -17.81 6.75
CA LEU A 61 7.93 -17.19 5.42
C LEU A 61 8.96 -17.77 4.44
N GLY A 62 9.93 -18.53 4.90
CA GLY A 62 10.94 -19.16 4.04
C GLY A 62 11.88 -18.19 3.29
N HIS A 63 11.73 -16.89 3.50
CA HIS A 63 12.55 -15.84 2.89
C HIS A 63 12.92 -14.79 3.95
N VAL A 64 13.77 -15.20 4.89
CA VAL A 64 14.25 -14.35 5.99
C VAL A 64 15.69 -13.98 5.75
N ASP A 65 16.02 -12.72 5.92
CA ASP A 65 17.40 -12.29 5.96
C ASP A 65 17.94 -12.45 7.39
N GLU A 66 18.75 -13.48 7.60
CA GLU A 66 19.35 -13.79 8.90
C GLU A 66 20.28 -12.69 9.43
N ALA A 67 20.80 -11.85 8.55
CA ALA A 67 21.63 -10.70 8.91
C ALA A 67 20.82 -9.51 9.45
N ALA A 68 19.50 -9.50 9.23
CA ALA A 68 18.61 -8.46 9.73
C ALA A 68 18.30 -8.67 11.22
N PRO A 69 17.99 -7.58 11.98
CA PRO A 69 17.58 -7.72 13.37
C PRO A 69 16.27 -8.54 13.47
N GLU A 70 16.18 -9.38 14.52
CA GLU A 70 15.02 -10.24 14.76
C GLU A 70 13.69 -9.44 14.81
N ARG A 71 13.71 -8.27 15.45
CA ARG A 71 12.59 -7.32 15.49
C ARG A 71 12.91 -6.08 14.65
N ALA A 72 11.98 -5.69 13.80
CA ALA A 72 12.03 -4.39 13.11
C ALA A 72 11.39 -3.29 13.97
N PRO A 73 11.85 -2.02 13.85
CA PRO A 73 11.12 -0.88 14.36
C PRO A 73 9.68 -0.83 13.83
N GLY A 74 8.77 -0.24 14.61
CA GLY A 74 7.37 -0.11 14.21
C GLY A 74 7.18 0.75 12.95
N TYR A 75 8.07 1.72 12.74
CA TYR A 75 8.08 2.65 11.60
C TYR A 75 9.34 2.43 10.77
N VAL A 76 9.16 2.16 9.47
CA VAL A 76 10.27 1.85 8.58
C VAL A 76 10.20 2.69 7.30
N LEU A 77 11.32 3.36 7.01
CA LEU A 77 11.55 4.03 5.74
C LEU A 77 12.05 3.02 4.69
N LEU A 78 11.50 3.09 3.48
CA LEU A 78 11.78 2.15 2.39
C LEU A 78 12.41 2.89 1.20
N PRO A 79 13.73 3.12 1.18
CA PRO A 79 14.43 3.56 -0.02
C PRO A 79 14.63 2.40 -1.00
N GLY A 80 14.64 2.68 -2.30
CA GLY A 80 15.03 1.68 -3.31
C GLY A 80 16.54 1.41 -3.27
N ASP A 81 17.36 2.46 -3.28
CA ASP A 81 18.81 2.39 -3.27
C ASP A 81 19.40 2.02 -1.90
N PRO A 82 20.18 0.92 -1.79
CA PRO A 82 20.87 0.56 -0.55
C PRO A 82 21.80 1.66 -0.01
N ASN A 83 22.41 2.46 -0.88
CA ASN A 83 23.30 3.55 -0.47
C ASN A 83 22.56 4.72 0.19
N ARG A 84 21.23 4.80 0.05
CA ARG A 84 20.42 5.83 0.73
C ARG A 84 20.25 5.54 2.22
N VAL A 85 20.28 4.28 2.64
CA VAL A 85 20.11 3.90 4.06
C VAL A 85 21.14 4.55 4.97
N PRO A 86 22.48 4.49 4.71
CA PRO A 86 23.44 5.21 5.55
C PRO A 86 23.28 6.72 5.49
N LYS A 87 22.83 7.31 4.38
CA LYS A 87 22.52 8.74 4.28
C LYS A 87 21.33 9.14 5.16
N MET A 88 20.30 8.28 5.26
CA MET A 88 19.18 8.44 6.19
C MET A 88 19.66 8.37 7.63
N ALA A 89 20.40 7.31 7.98
CA ALA A 89 20.93 7.10 9.32
C ALA A 89 21.82 8.26 9.81
N ALA A 90 22.54 8.92 8.92
CA ALA A 90 23.37 10.10 9.23
C ALA A 90 22.54 11.34 9.60
N GLN A 91 21.26 11.38 9.28
CA GLN A 91 20.33 12.47 9.65
C GLN A 91 19.64 12.23 11.00
N TRP A 92 19.78 11.03 11.57
CA TRP A 92 19.12 10.63 12.81
C TRP A 92 19.94 11.02 14.04
N ASP A 93 19.39 10.73 15.23
CA ASP A 93 20.13 10.82 16.48
C ASP A 93 21.37 9.92 16.41
N GLY A 94 22.43 10.27 17.07
CA GLY A 94 23.68 9.49 17.04
C GLY A 94 23.48 8.03 17.48
N GLY A 95 24.28 7.11 16.91
CA GLY A 95 24.30 5.71 17.31
C GLY A 95 23.42 4.75 16.50
N ALA A 96 22.93 5.16 15.33
CA ALA A 96 22.23 4.26 14.43
C ALA A 96 23.08 3.03 14.06
N LYS A 97 22.49 1.83 14.14
CA LYS A 97 23.15 0.58 13.79
C LYS A 97 22.81 0.21 12.35
N LEU A 98 23.86 0.01 11.54
CA LEU A 98 23.77 -0.42 10.14
C LEU A 98 23.91 -1.93 10.03
N TYR A 99 23.22 -2.50 9.04
CA TYR A 99 23.23 -3.93 8.71
C TYR A 99 23.41 -4.10 7.21
N THR A 100 24.31 -5.01 6.82
CA THR A 100 24.43 -5.48 5.44
C THR A 100 23.55 -6.71 5.30
N LEU A 101 22.59 -6.64 4.39
CA LEU A 101 21.61 -7.68 4.16
C LEU A 101 22.00 -8.50 2.92
N SER A 102 21.27 -9.61 2.71
CA SER A 102 21.39 -10.41 1.50
C SER A 102 21.10 -9.58 0.25
N ARG A 103 21.62 -10.05 -0.89
CA ARG A 103 21.43 -9.43 -2.22
C ARG A 103 21.91 -7.97 -2.34
N GLY A 104 22.84 -7.57 -1.45
CA GLY A 104 23.39 -6.21 -1.45
C GLY A 104 22.44 -5.16 -0.86
N LEU A 105 21.38 -5.58 -0.18
CA LEU A 105 20.50 -4.67 0.53
C LEU A 105 21.13 -4.18 1.83
N THR A 106 20.63 -3.09 2.38
CA THR A 106 21.13 -2.44 3.59
C THR A 106 19.97 -2.08 4.51
N ALA A 107 20.17 -2.22 5.82
CA ALA A 107 19.21 -1.73 6.80
C ALA A 107 19.88 -0.84 7.84
N ALA A 108 19.10 -0.01 8.51
CA ALA A 108 19.49 0.77 9.67
C ALA A 108 18.39 0.76 10.74
N VAL A 109 18.80 0.79 12.00
CA VAL A 109 17.91 0.97 13.16
C VAL A 109 18.50 2.06 14.04
N GLY A 110 17.68 3.00 14.48
CA GLY A 110 18.09 4.12 15.31
C GLY A 110 16.91 4.89 15.87
N THR A 111 17.18 6.15 16.23
CA THR A 111 16.16 7.08 16.70
C THR A 111 16.26 8.41 15.94
N TYR A 112 15.13 9.07 15.77
CA TYR A 112 15.04 10.42 15.25
C TYR A 112 14.21 11.28 16.19
N HIS A 113 14.83 12.27 16.82
CA HIS A 113 14.24 13.04 17.92
C HIS A 113 13.57 12.17 18.99
N GLY A 114 14.23 11.05 19.33
CA GLY A 114 13.78 10.08 20.33
C GLY A 114 12.71 9.08 19.82
N ALA A 115 12.19 9.21 18.61
CA ALA A 115 11.29 8.23 18.00
C ALA A 115 12.09 7.06 17.40
N GLU A 116 11.73 5.80 17.73
CA GLU A 116 12.33 4.60 17.12
C GLU A 116 12.03 4.59 15.61
N ILE A 117 13.06 4.42 14.79
CA ILE A 117 12.97 4.45 13.33
C ILE A 117 13.86 3.39 12.70
N GLY A 118 13.38 2.79 11.61
CA GLY A 118 14.18 1.95 10.74
C GLY A 118 14.25 2.45 9.32
N ALA A 119 15.27 2.01 8.59
CA ALA A 119 15.33 2.12 7.15
C ALA A 119 15.78 0.79 6.56
N TRP A 120 15.07 0.31 5.55
CA TRP A 120 15.41 -0.91 4.79
C TRP A 120 15.35 -0.62 3.31
N SER A 121 16.45 -0.85 2.60
CA SER A 121 16.42 -0.76 1.14
C SER A 121 15.60 -1.89 0.54
N THR A 122 14.85 -1.57 -0.50
CA THR A 122 13.96 -2.53 -1.17
C THR A 122 14.55 -3.07 -2.48
N GLY A 123 15.62 -2.45 -3.00
CA GLY A 123 15.98 -2.62 -4.41
C GLY A 123 14.98 -1.93 -5.34
N VAL A 124 14.95 -2.33 -6.59
CA VAL A 124 14.14 -1.72 -7.66
C VAL A 124 12.94 -2.60 -7.99
N GLY A 125 11.75 -1.99 -8.03
CA GLY A 125 10.51 -2.59 -8.52
C GLY A 125 9.75 -3.42 -7.50
N GLY A 126 8.52 -3.74 -7.88
CA GLY A 126 7.53 -4.42 -7.03
C GLY A 126 8.00 -5.72 -6.41
N PRO A 127 8.56 -6.69 -7.18
CA PRO A 127 8.94 -8.00 -6.63
C PRO A 127 9.99 -7.93 -5.51
N SER A 128 10.98 -7.05 -5.63
CA SER A 128 11.99 -6.86 -4.60
C SER A 128 11.41 -6.19 -3.35
N THR A 129 10.54 -5.20 -3.58
CA THR A 129 9.81 -4.49 -2.52
C THR A 129 8.87 -5.42 -1.75
N GLU A 130 8.17 -6.33 -2.44
CA GLU A 130 7.31 -7.35 -1.84
C GLU A 130 8.06 -8.19 -0.81
N CYS A 131 9.21 -8.74 -1.19
CA CYS A 131 10.03 -9.57 -0.30
C CYS A 131 10.42 -8.82 0.97
N THR A 132 10.94 -7.60 0.83
CA THR A 132 11.35 -6.75 1.95
C THR A 132 10.16 -6.37 2.85
N LEU A 133 9.06 -5.96 2.27
CA LEU A 133 7.88 -5.53 3.02
C LEU A 133 7.26 -6.68 3.82
N THR A 134 7.21 -7.87 3.23
CA THR A 134 6.67 -9.08 3.87
C THR A 134 7.52 -9.50 5.06
N ASP A 135 8.84 -9.53 4.91
CA ASP A 135 9.78 -9.82 6.00
C ASP A 135 9.66 -8.80 7.14
N LEU A 136 9.62 -7.51 6.84
CA LEU A 136 9.46 -6.45 7.82
C LEU A 136 8.12 -6.53 8.57
N ALA A 137 7.03 -6.84 7.87
CA ALA A 137 5.72 -7.01 8.49
C ALA A 137 5.72 -8.20 9.48
N ALA A 138 6.40 -9.30 9.15
CA ALA A 138 6.58 -10.46 10.03
C ALA A 138 7.46 -10.13 11.24
N ARG A 139 8.43 -9.22 11.11
CA ARG A 139 9.30 -8.74 12.20
C ARG A 139 8.65 -7.65 13.06
N GLY A 140 7.38 -7.33 12.84
CA GLY A 140 6.59 -6.43 13.69
C GLY A 140 6.47 -4.99 13.20
N ALA A 141 7.04 -4.62 12.07
CA ALA A 141 6.81 -3.31 11.48
C ALA A 141 5.32 -3.12 11.12
N HIS A 142 4.80 -1.92 11.33
CA HIS A 142 3.37 -1.63 11.13
C HIS A 142 3.09 -0.37 10.31
N THR A 143 4.11 0.45 10.04
CA THR A 143 3.98 1.67 9.25
C THR A 143 5.19 1.82 8.34
N PHE A 144 4.92 1.94 7.05
CA PHE A 144 5.93 1.97 6.00
C PHE A 144 5.85 3.30 5.25
N ILE A 145 6.99 3.96 5.06
CA ILE A 145 7.10 5.17 4.26
C ILE A 145 8.14 4.92 3.16
N ARG A 146 7.66 4.75 1.92
CA ARG A 146 8.60 4.74 0.80
C ARG A 146 9.22 6.12 0.64
N VAL A 147 10.54 6.16 0.59
CA VAL A 147 11.31 7.39 0.33
C VAL A 147 12.14 7.21 -0.93
N GLY A 148 11.69 7.83 -2.01
CA GLY A 148 12.19 7.59 -3.35
C GLY A 148 12.70 8.82 -4.09
N THR A 149 13.00 8.57 -5.37
CA THR A 149 13.16 9.59 -6.41
C THR A 149 12.12 9.34 -7.50
N THR A 150 11.77 10.37 -8.27
CA THR A 150 10.65 10.30 -9.21
C THR A 150 10.82 11.22 -10.41
N GLY A 151 10.08 10.94 -11.48
CA GLY A 151 9.95 11.79 -12.64
C GLY A 151 8.58 12.47 -12.69
N ALA A 152 8.54 13.80 -12.57
CA ALA A 152 7.30 14.58 -12.63
C ALA A 152 6.75 14.70 -14.06
N ILE A 153 5.41 14.69 -14.18
CA ILE A 153 4.69 14.82 -15.46
C ILE A 153 3.68 15.97 -15.46
N GLN A 154 3.75 16.88 -14.48
CA GLN A 154 2.97 18.14 -14.45
C GLN A 154 3.93 19.34 -14.58
N GLU A 155 3.46 20.41 -15.23
CA GLU A 155 4.31 21.58 -15.60
C GLU A 155 4.75 22.41 -14.40
N ASP A 156 3.94 22.46 -13.34
CA ASP A 156 4.18 23.25 -12.14
C ASP A 156 5.13 22.59 -11.13
N ILE A 157 5.48 21.32 -11.35
CA ILE A 157 6.38 20.56 -10.49
C ILE A 157 7.83 20.70 -10.96
N ARG A 158 8.74 21.03 -10.04
CA ARG A 158 10.14 21.34 -10.34
C ARG A 158 11.08 20.26 -9.80
N ILE A 159 12.27 20.20 -10.35
CA ILE A 159 13.39 19.42 -9.79
C ILE A 159 13.61 19.83 -8.33
N GLY A 160 13.76 18.84 -7.45
CA GLY A 160 13.95 19.03 -6.01
C GLY A 160 12.65 19.14 -5.19
N ASP A 161 11.49 19.35 -5.81
CA ASP A 161 10.20 19.29 -5.12
C ASP A 161 9.97 17.89 -4.54
N ILE A 162 9.17 17.80 -3.48
CA ILE A 162 8.74 16.55 -2.90
C ILE A 162 7.34 16.20 -3.43
N ILE A 163 7.13 15.00 -3.94
CA ILE A 163 5.80 14.48 -4.26
C ILE A 163 5.41 13.47 -3.19
N ILE A 164 4.24 13.69 -2.59
CA ILE A 164 3.58 12.77 -1.65
C ILE A 164 2.43 12.12 -2.41
N ASN A 165 2.51 10.82 -2.69
CA ASN A 165 1.43 10.15 -3.39
C ASN A 165 0.37 9.66 -2.39
N ASP A 166 -0.84 10.21 -2.50
CA ASP A 166 -2.03 9.76 -1.77
C ASP A 166 -2.63 8.48 -2.36
N SER A 167 -2.36 8.23 -3.64
CA SER A 167 -2.80 7.07 -4.40
C SER A 167 -1.82 6.80 -5.56
N ASN A 168 -1.93 5.60 -6.16
CA ASN A 168 -1.09 5.23 -7.30
C ASN A 168 -1.88 4.46 -8.36
N VAL A 169 -1.66 4.79 -9.62
CA VAL A 169 -2.03 3.95 -10.76
C VAL A 169 -1.17 2.67 -10.71
N ARG A 170 -1.80 1.50 -10.83
CA ARG A 170 -1.18 0.19 -10.62
C ARG A 170 -0.70 -0.44 -11.92
N LEU A 171 0.47 -0.04 -12.41
CA LEU A 171 1.18 -0.65 -13.54
C LEU A 171 2.44 -1.42 -13.08
N ASP A 172 2.52 -1.77 -11.79
CA ASP A 172 3.64 -2.43 -11.14
C ASP A 172 3.68 -3.96 -11.35
N GLY A 173 2.59 -4.57 -11.74
CA GLY A 173 2.46 -6.02 -11.93
C GLY A 173 2.35 -6.82 -10.61
N THR A 174 3.18 -6.55 -9.62
CA THR A 174 3.23 -7.28 -8.35
C THR A 174 1.94 -7.15 -7.55
N SER A 175 1.42 -5.94 -7.39
CA SER A 175 0.19 -5.71 -6.62
C SER A 175 -1.03 -6.41 -7.23
N ARG A 176 -1.03 -6.69 -8.55
CA ARG A 176 -2.08 -7.43 -9.26
C ARG A 176 -2.15 -8.91 -8.87
N LEU A 177 -1.08 -9.47 -8.34
CA LEU A 177 -1.05 -10.85 -7.84
C LEU A 177 -1.71 -10.98 -6.45
N TYR A 178 -1.88 -9.88 -5.73
CA TYR A 178 -2.51 -9.85 -4.40
C TYR A 178 -3.99 -9.47 -4.44
N VAL A 179 -4.36 -8.57 -5.33
CA VAL A 179 -5.71 -8.04 -5.45
C VAL A 179 -6.06 -7.79 -6.91
N ARG A 180 -7.35 -7.72 -7.24
CA ARG A 180 -7.82 -7.44 -8.60
C ARG A 180 -7.48 -6.03 -9.06
N ASP A 181 -7.57 -5.77 -10.36
CA ASP A 181 -7.17 -4.49 -10.97
C ASP A 181 -8.01 -3.31 -10.45
N GLU A 182 -9.27 -3.53 -10.11
CA GLU A 182 -10.18 -2.51 -9.57
C GLU A 182 -9.86 -2.09 -8.12
N TYR A 183 -9.03 -2.87 -7.41
CA TYR A 183 -8.63 -2.52 -6.05
C TYR A 183 -7.66 -1.34 -6.06
N PRO A 184 -7.96 -0.22 -5.37
CA PRO A 184 -7.13 0.97 -5.45
C PRO A 184 -5.86 0.87 -4.60
N ALA A 185 -4.73 1.33 -5.14
CA ALA A 185 -3.50 1.55 -4.39
C ALA A 185 -3.56 2.91 -3.66
N VAL A 186 -4.13 2.93 -2.46
CA VAL A 186 -4.37 4.14 -1.68
C VAL A 186 -3.47 4.19 -0.45
N SER A 187 -2.80 5.31 -0.25
CA SER A 187 -2.00 5.59 0.93
C SER A 187 -2.86 5.74 2.19
N SER A 188 -2.28 5.48 3.35
CA SER A 188 -2.93 5.70 4.64
C SER A 188 -2.97 7.20 4.93
N TYR A 189 -4.17 7.76 5.11
CA TYR A 189 -4.36 9.20 5.25
C TYR A 189 -3.53 9.82 6.39
N GLU A 190 -3.37 9.11 7.53
CA GLU A 190 -2.53 9.58 8.64
C GLU A 190 -1.07 9.75 8.21
N VAL A 191 -0.55 8.82 7.38
CA VAL A 191 0.84 8.87 6.89
C VAL A 191 1.00 9.98 5.87
N VAL A 192 0.02 10.19 5.00
CA VAL A 192 0.00 11.34 4.06
C VAL A 192 0.01 12.66 4.81
N LEU A 193 -0.88 12.83 5.80
CA LEU A 193 -0.94 14.05 6.62
C LEU A 193 0.35 14.29 7.40
N ALA A 194 0.99 13.24 7.92
CA ALA A 194 2.27 13.37 8.62
C ALA A 194 3.39 13.81 7.68
N LEU A 195 3.41 13.32 6.43
CA LEU A 195 4.35 13.77 5.40
C LEU A 195 4.10 15.22 4.99
N VAL A 196 2.85 15.64 4.85
CA VAL A 196 2.46 17.04 4.61
C VAL A 196 2.98 17.92 5.73
N GLN A 197 2.67 17.58 6.99
CA GLN A 197 3.15 18.34 8.14
C GLN A 197 4.69 18.34 8.24
N ALA A 198 5.35 17.25 7.88
CA ALA A 198 6.82 17.20 7.84
C ALA A 198 7.39 18.17 6.80
N CYS A 199 6.81 18.23 5.61
CA CYS A 199 7.24 19.20 4.59
C CYS A 199 7.01 20.64 5.03
N GLU A 200 5.87 20.95 5.66
CA GLU A 200 5.59 22.28 6.24
C GLU A 200 6.59 22.64 7.33
N ASN A 201 6.87 21.74 8.28
CA ASN A 201 7.84 21.96 9.36
C ASN A 201 9.25 22.24 8.84
N LEU A 202 9.61 21.63 7.72
CA LEU A 202 10.94 21.72 7.09
C LEU A 202 11.04 22.83 6.03
N GLY A 203 9.93 23.50 5.72
CA GLY A 203 9.87 24.53 4.67
C GLY A 203 10.15 23.98 3.27
N LEU A 204 9.79 22.72 3.00
CA LEU A 204 10.00 22.09 1.71
C LEU A 204 8.83 22.36 0.78
N ARG A 205 9.12 22.60 -0.50
CA ARG A 205 8.09 22.65 -1.54
C ARG A 205 7.62 21.24 -1.85
N TYR A 206 6.29 21.01 -1.82
CA TYR A 206 5.71 19.69 -2.02
C TYR A 206 4.40 19.73 -2.81
N HIS A 207 4.02 18.57 -3.33
CA HIS A 207 2.76 18.32 -4.04
C HIS A 207 2.12 17.02 -3.50
N VAL A 208 0.79 16.99 -3.44
CA VAL A 208 0.03 15.80 -3.00
C VAL A 208 -0.90 15.37 -4.11
N GLY A 209 -0.89 14.09 -4.45
CA GLY A 209 -1.81 13.55 -5.45
C GLY A 209 -1.41 12.16 -5.95
N THR A 210 -2.06 11.74 -7.02
CA THR A 210 -1.93 10.40 -7.59
C THR A 210 -0.60 10.25 -8.35
N GLY A 211 0.16 9.21 -8.02
CA GLY A 211 1.33 8.78 -8.79
C GLY A 211 1.01 7.65 -9.77
N CYS A 212 2.00 7.23 -10.55
CA CYS A 212 1.92 6.05 -11.39
C CYS A 212 3.12 5.13 -11.11
N THR A 213 2.83 3.95 -10.58
CA THR A 213 3.84 2.93 -10.33
C THR A 213 3.96 2.00 -11.53
N CYS A 214 5.13 1.96 -12.16
CA CYS A 214 5.37 1.18 -13.37
C CYS A 214 6.41 0.08 -13.14
N ALA A 215 6.18 -1.10 -13.72
CA ALA A 215 7.12 -2.22 -13.65
C ALA A 215 8.37 -2.05 -14.54
N SER A 216 8.41 -1.04 -15.41
CA SER A 216 9.53 -0.75 -16.31
C SER A 216 9.92 0.71 -16.26
N PHE A 217 11.22 0.97 -16.07
CA PHE A 217 11.76 2.33 -16.11
C PHE A 217 11.69 2.97 -17.50
N TYR A 218 11.85 2.16 -18.56
CA TYR A 218 11.82 2.65 -19.94
C TYR A 218 10.39 2.71 -20.49
N THR A 219 9.92 1.66 -21.13
CA THR A 219 8.62 1.69 -21.80
C THR A 219 7.44 1.85 -20.86
N GLY A 220 7.51 1.26 -19.64
CA GLY A 220 6.46 1.46 -18.63
C GLY A 220 6.34 2.89 -18.12
N GLN A 221 7.39 3.71 -18.25
CA GLN A 221 7.35 5.15 -17.98
C GLN A 221 7.35 5.98 -19.27
N CYS A 222 6.82 5.44 -20.34
CA CYS A 222 6.73 6.11 -21.64
C CYS A 222 8.07 6.63 -22.19
N ARG A 223 9.18 5.90 -21.95
CA ARG A 223 10.52 6.23 -22.45
C ARG A 223 10.89 5.35 -23.65
N THR A 224 11.73 5.86 -24.52
CA THR A 224 12.41 5.07 -25.54
C THR A 224 13.45 4.18 -24.89
N THR A 225 13.63 2.94 -25.37
CA THR A 225 14.66 2.02 -24.88
C THR A 225 15.73 1.72 -25.94
N TYR A 226 16.60 0.74 -25.67
CA TYR A 226 17.71 0.36 -26.50
C TYR A 226 17.30 0.16 -27.98
N GLY A 227 18.17 0.58 -28.89
CA GLY A 227 17.92 0.53 -30.34
C GLY A 227 16.84 1.50 -30.84
N GLY A 228 16.43 2.48 -30.04
CA GLY A 228 15.36 3.42 -30.41
C GLY A 228 13.97 2.82 -30.35
N TYR A 229 13.80 1.62 -29.77
CA TYR A 229 12.49 0.98 -29.67
C TYR A 229 11.56 1.79 -28.77
N ARG A 230 10.39 2.12 -29.31
CA ARG A 230 9.32 2.86 -28.66
C ARG A 230 7.98 2.35 -29.18
N PRO A 231 7.14 1.71 -28.35
CA PRO A 231 5.77 1.37 -28.72
C PRO A 231 4.97 2.59 -29.15
N SER A 232 4.14 2.43 -30.18
CA SER A 232 3.40 3.55 -30.81
C SER A 232 2.33 4.19 -29.88
N TRP A 233 1.88 3.47 -28.85
CA TRP A 233 0.86 3.95 -27.92
C TRP A 233 1.40 4.81 -26.76
N LEU A 234 2.72 4.86 -26.54
CA LEU A 234 3.30 5.50 -25.34
C LEU A 234 3.05 7.00 -25.25
N ASP A 235 2.96 7.69 -26.38
CA ASP A 235 2.69 9.15 -26.36
C ASP A 235 1.25 9.43 -25.91
N ALA A 236 0.30 8.61 -26.36
CA ALA A 236 -1.09 8.70 -25.93
C ALA A 236 -1.25 8.34 -24.46
N GLU A 237 -0.60 7.27 -23.99
CA GLU A 237 -0.62 6.85 -22.59
C GLU A 237 -0.02 7.94 -21.66
N PHE A 238 1.09 8.54 -22.05
CA PHE A 238 1.70 9.65 -21.31
C PHE A 238 0.75 10.83 -21.17
N GLU A 239 0.12 11.24 -22.27
CA GLU A 239 -0.80 12.37 -22.29
C GLU A 239 -2.09 12.08 -21.54
N ASP A 240 -2.63 10.86 -21.62
CA ASP A 240 -3.80 10.44 -20.87
C ASP A 240 -3.55 10.46 -19.37
N LEU A 241 -2.41 9.94 -18.89
CA LEU A 241 -2.02 10.00 -17.48
C LEU A 241 -1.84 11.46 -17.02
N ARG A 242 -1.18 12.29 -17.83
CA ARG A 242 -0.98 13.71 -17.54
C ARG A 242 -2.32 14.44 -17.40
N ARG A 243 -3.24 14.25 -18.34
CA ARG A 243 -4.60 14.84 -18.30
C ARG A 243 -5.47 14.32 -17.18
N ALA A 244 -5.25 13.08 -16.76
CA ALA A 244 -5.91 12.51 -15.58
C ALA A 244 -5.38 13.07 -14.25
N GLY A 245 -4.39 13.99 -14.28
CA GLY A 245 -3.83 14.62 -13.09
C GLY A 245 -2.82 13.76 -12.34
N VAL A 246 -2.25 12.72 -12.99
CA VAL A 246 -1.15 11.95 -12.41
C VAL A 246 0.07 12.86 -12.30
N LEU A 247 0.74 12.86 -11.13
CA LEU A 247 1.83 13.78 -10.84
C LEU A 247 3.18 13.27 -11.33
N ASN A 248 3.42 11.96 -11.26
CA ASN A 248 4.75 11.39 -11.40
C ASN A 248 4.76 9.92 -11.76
N PHE A 249 5.91 9.45 -12.24
CA PHE A 249 6.26 8.03 -12.39
C PHE A 249 7.28 7.58 -11.36
N GLU A 250 7.06 6.40 -10.79
CA GLU A 250 8.00 5.67 -9.93
C GLU A 250 7.76 4.15 -10.06
N MET A 251 8.37 3.29 -9.24
CA MET A 251 8.39 1.85 -9.50
C MET A 251 7.91 0.95 -8.35
N GLU A 252 7.54 1.48 -7.18
CA GLU A 252 7.22 0.66 -5.99
C GLU A 252 5.99 1.10 -5.18
N GLY A 253 5.53 2.34 -5.34
CA GLY A 253 4.47 2.95 -4.50
C GLY A 253 3.18 2.14 -4.45
N ALA A 254 2.69 1.64 -5.60
CA ALA A 254 1.48 0.81 -5.63
C ALA A 254 1.69 -0.53 -4.89
N THR A 255 2.85 -1.16 -5.02
CA THR A 255 3.20 -2.37 -4.27
C THR A 255 3.19 -2.09 -2.77
N VAL A 256 3.90 -1.04 -2.31
CA VAL A 256 3.98 -0.67 -0.89
C VAL A 256 2.60 -0.40 -0.31
N THR A 257 1.79 0.44 -0.94
CA THR A 257 0.49 0.85 -0.40
C THR A 257 -0.54 -0.28 -0.44
N THR A 258 -0.58 -1.05 -1.52
CA THR A 258 -1.51 -2.18 -1.67
C THR A 258 -1.21 -3.30 -0.67
N LEU A 259 0.05 -3.78 -0.63
CA LEU A 259 0.42 -4.89 0.24
C LEU A 259 0.32 -4.51 1.72
N SER A 260 0.72 -3.30 2.08
CA SER A 260 0.56 -2.81 3.46
C SER A 260 -0.90 -2.86 3.90
N ARG A 261 -1.83 -2.46 3.04
CA ARG A 261 -3.26 -2.53 3.35
C ARG A 261 -3.76 -3.98 3.46
N VAL A 262 -3.33 -4.87 2.58
CA VAL A 262 -3.64 -6.32 2.65
C VAL A 262 -3.13 -6.92 3.98
N PHE A 263 -1.97 -6.50 4.44
CA PHE A 263 -1.37 -6.94 5.71
C PHE A 263 -1.95 -6.23 6.95
N GLY A 264 -2.92 -5.32 6.78
CA GLY A 264 -3.49 -4.54 7.88
C GLY A 264 -2.52 -3.50 8.46
N LYS A 265 -1.57 -3.03 7.65
CA LYS A 265 -0.54 -2.05 8.00
C LYS A 265 -0.83 -0.69 7.37
N ARG A 266 -0.10 0.34 7.79
CA ARG A 266 -0.19 1.69 7.21
C ARG A 266 0.98 1.94 6.26
N ALA A 267 0.72 2.64 5.16
CA ALA A 267 1.78 3.09 4.28
C ALA A 267 1.42 4.36 3.51
N ALA A 268 2.45 5.11 3.13
CA ALA A 268 2.42 6.12 2.09
C ALA A 268 3.81 6.23 1.45
N MET A 269 3.98 7.17 0.54
CA MET A 269 5.28 7.45 -0.04
C MET A 269 5.51 8.95 -0.21
N CYS A 270 6.79 9.33 -0.16
CA CYS A 270 7.28 10.61 -0.67
C CYS A 270 8.50 10.37 -1.56
N ALA A 271 8.68 11.22 -2.55
CA ALA A 271 9.80 11.13 -3.47
C ALA A 271 10.27 12.51 -3.89
N SER A 272 11.60 12.68 -4.01
CA SER A 272 12.16 13.89 -4.63
C SER A 272 12.10 13.81 -6.14
N VAL A 273 11.72 14.90 -6.77
CA VAL A 273 11.72 15.03 -8.23
C VAL A 273 13.15 15.18 -8.73
N VAL A 274 13.60 14.20 -9.52
CA VAL A 274 14.93 14.21 -10.19
C VAL A 274 14.83 14.33 -11.70
N ALA A 275 13.61 14.21 -12.24
CA ALA A 275 13.36 14.37 -13.67
C ALA A 275 12.06 15.13 -13.90
N GLN A 276 12.12 16.19 -14.72
CA GLN A 276 10.95 16.85 -15.27
C GLN A 276 10.71 16.30 -16.69
N ARG A 277 9.66 15.48 -16.82
CA ARG A 277 9.42 14.66 -18.01
C ARG A 277 8.90 15.45 -19.22
N ILE A 278 8.35 16.64 -18.99
CA ILE A 278 7.85 17.51 -20.05
C ILE A 278 9.00 18.32 -20.67
N THR A 279 9.87 18.89 -19.83
CA THR A 279 11.00 19.69 -20.29
C THR A 279 12.21 18.83 -20.69
N GLY A 280 12.26 17.58 -20.24
CA GLY A 280 13.42 16.68 -20.42
C GLY A 280 14.57 16.96 -19.45
N GLU A 281 14.38 17.86 -18.49
CA GLU A 281 15.37 18.18 -17.48
C GLU A 281 15.60 16.99 -16.53
N TRP A 282 16.86 16.75 -16.19
CA TRP A 282 17.28 15.69 -15.27
C TRP A 282 18.38 16.23 -14.36
N ASP A 283 18.16 16.15 -13.06
CA ASP A 283 19.15 16.53 -12.06
C ASP A 283 18.96 15.69 -10.78
N GLU A 284 19.94 14.89 -10.46
CA GLU A 284 20.01 14.10 -9.23
C GLU A 284 20.81 14.85 -8.16
N THR A 285 20.38 16.08 -7.83
CA THR A 285 21.07 16.81 -6.77
C THR A 285 20.95 16.06 -5.43
N PRO A 286 22.05 15.95 -4.68
CA PRO A 286 22.03 15.35 -3.34
C PRO A 286 21.02 16.00 -2.39
N GLN A 287 20.72 17.28 -2.58
CA GLN A 287 19.81 18.04 -1.73
C GLN A 287 18.36 17.54 -1.80
N GLY A 288 17.85 17.20 -3.00
CA GLY A 288 16.49 16.69 -3.15
C GLY A 288 16.32 15.33 -2.45
N GLU A 289 17.29 14.43 -2.65
CA GLU A 289 17.30 13.14 -1.96
C GLU A 289 17.40 13.32 -0.44
N TYR A 290 18.28 14.21 0.02
CA TYR A 290 18.42 14.53 1.43
C TYR A 290 17.11 15.04 2.05
N ASN A 291 16.42 15.95 1.38
CA ASN A 291 15.13 16.50 1.82
C ASN A 291 14.04 15.42 1.91
N ALA A 292 13.96 14.51 0.94
CA ALA A 292 13.00 13.41 0.98
C ALA A 292 13.26 12.46 2.16
N CYS A 293 14.53 12.16 2.45
CA CYS A 293 14.93 11.36 3.61
C CYS A 293 14.54 12.04 4.93
N LEU A 294 14.79 13.34 5.03
CA LEU A 294 14.46 14.12 6.22
C LEU A 294 12.92 14.22 6.42
N ALA A 295 12.16 14.46 5.35
CA ALA A 295 10.70 14.48 5.40
C ALA A 295 10.13 13.13 5.88
N GLY A 296 10.70 12.00 5.42
CA GLY A 296 10.32 10.68 5.90
C GLY A 296 10.60 10.47 7.39
N ALA A 297 11.77 10.90 7.88
CA ALA A 297 12.13 10.80 9.30
C ALA A 297 11.25 11.68 10.20
N GLU A 298 11.00 12.93 9.78
CA GLU A 298 10.13 13.86 10.49
C GLU A 298 8.68 13.34 10.53
N ALA A 299 8.18 12.72 9.44
CA ALA A 299 6.87 12.08 9.43
C ALA A 299 6.77 10.93 10.44
N VAL A 300 7.84 10.14 10.64
CA VAL A 300 7.89 9.10 11.68
C VAL A 300 7.78 9.72 13.07
N ARG A 301 8.50 10.79 13.37
CA ARG A 301 8.38 11.51 14.64
C ARG A 301 6.95 11.99 14.90
N ILE A 302 6.33 12.62 13.88
CA ILE A 302 4.96 13.12 13.95
C ILE A 302 3.97 11.96 14.21
N LEU A 303 4.08 10.86 13.46
CA LEU A 303 3.23 9.69 13.62
C LEU A 303 3.38 9.04 15.01
N THR A 304 4.59 8.98 15.54
CA THR A 304 4.85 8.46 16.89
C THR A 304 4.11 9.30 17.94
N GLU A 305 4.13 10.63 17.82
CA GLU A 305 3.38 11.53 18.70
C GLU A 305 1.87 11.33 18.56
N TRP A 306 1.35 11.24 17.34
CA TRP A 306 -0.08 11.03 17.10
C TRP A 306 -0.56 9.68 17.59
N ASP A 307 0.22 8.61 17.40
CA ASP A 307 -0.14 7.28 17.91
C ASP A 307 -0.16 7.24 19.44
N ARG A 308 0.76 7.95 20.11
CA ARG A 308 0.74 8.14 21.55
C ARG A 308 -0.53 8.86 22.01
N LYS A 309 -0.89 9.99 21.39
CA LYS A 309 -2.11 10.75 21.69
C LYS A 309 -3.37 9.91 21.47
N LYS A 310 -3.45 9.14 20.38
CA LYS A 310 -4.57 8.23 20.12
C LYS A 310 -4.71 7.18 21.23
N ALA A 311 -3.60 6.58 21.65
CA ALA A 311 -3.59 5.57 22.71
C ALA A 311 -4.06 6.15 24.07
N GLU A 312 -3.57 7.33 24.45
CA GLU A 312 -3.96 8.03 25.68
C GLU A 312 -5.45 8.38 25.71
N GLN A 313 -6.05 8.68 24.55
CA GLN A 313 -7.46 9.07 24.44
C GLN A 313 -8.39 7.91 24.02
N GLY A 314 -7.86 6.69 23.84
CA GLY A 314 -8.65 5.54 23.37
C GLY A 314 -9.22 5.74 21.95
N LYS A 315 -8.53 6.51 21.09
CA LYS A 315 -8.97 6.81 19.73
C LYS A 315 -8.31 5.86 18.72
N LYS A 316 -9.07 5.45 17.72
CA LYS A 316 -8.57 4.61 16.63
C LYS A 316 -7.92 5.43 15.51
N TYR A 317 -8.45 6.61 15.24
CA TYR A 317 -8.06 7.46 14.12
C TYR A 317 -7.60 8.82 14.61
N TYR A 318 -6.57 9.36 13.94
CA TYR A 318 -6.13 10.74 14.15
C TYR A 318 -7.00 11.71 13.35
N PHE A 319 -7.29 12.88 13.93
CA PHE A 319 -7.86 14.04 13.25
C PHE A 319 -7.25 15.32 13.82
N PRO A 320 -7.18 16.42 13.05
CA PRO A 320 -6.71 17.71 13.56
C PRO A 320 -7.49 18.14 14.78
N GLY A 321 -6.77 18.45 15.90
CA GLY A 321 -7.37 18.82 17.19
C GLY A 321 -7.41 17.68 18.22
N LEU A 322 -6.88 16.51 17.89
CA LEU A 322 -6.70 15.40 18.85
C LEU A 322 -5.53 15.69 19.80
#